data_25be5e4ab274a5b1f469242a0b388321
#
_entry.id   25be5e4ab274a5b1f469242a0b388321
#
_cell.length_a   1.000
_cell.length_b   1.000
_cell.length_c   1.000
_cell.angle_alpha   90.00
_cell.angle_beta   90.00
_cell.angle_gamma   90.00
#
_symmetry.space_group_name_H-M   'P 1'
#
loop_
_entity.id
_entity.type
_entity.pdbx_description
1 polymer ?
#
loop_
_entity_poly.entity_id
_entity_poly.type
_entity_poly.pdbx_seq_one_letter_code
_entity_poly.pdbx_strand_id
1 'polypeptide(L)'
;MNITQVIIRILLSIIIGGLIGYNREYKNRPAGFRTHVLVCLGATIAALIQVQVGYFVLGEIAKNQAMSSILHVDVGRVICQVISGVGFLGAGAIIQTKGTVKGLTTAASMWAVAGVGIAIGMGFYVISVLSGVSILIVLISQKSRGTNRHRERERSVPWTKLQTQQTPERKINHNGHQNGNAKQQTTK
;
A
#
# COMPACT_ATOMS: atom_id res chain seq x y z
N MET A 1 -14.09 -27.17 11.41
CA MET A 1 -12.77 -27.03 10.71
C MET A 1 -11.68 -27.53 11.66
N ASN A 2 -10.71 -28.31 11.17
CA ASN A 2 -9.64 -28.84 12.01
C ASN A 2 -8.59 -27.74 12.31
N ILE A 3 -8.05 -27.71 13.54
CA ILE A 3 -7.06 -26.74 13.97
C ILE A 3 -5.81 -26.72 13.07
N THR A 4 -5.42 -27.91 12.58
CA THR A 4 -4.30 -28.08 11.66
C THR A 4 -4.48 -27.28 10.36
N GLN A 5 -5.71 -27.26 9.81
CA GLN A 5 -6.01 -26.48 8.60
C GLN A 5 -5.92 -24.97 8.85
N VAL A 6 -6.34 -24.51 10.04
CA VAL A 6 -6.20 -23.09 10.42
C VAL A 6 -4.74 -22.71 10.48
N ILE A 7 -3.91 -23.51 11.15
CA ILE A 7 -2.48 -23.26 11.28
C ILE A 7 -1.80 -23.22 9.90
N ILE A 8 -2.09 -24.20 9.03
CA ILE A 8 -1.51 -24.26 7.68
C ILE A 8 -1.87 -23.00 6.88
N ARG A 9 -3.13 -22.55 6.91
CA ARG A 9 -3.58 -21.36 6.18
C ARG A 9 -2.92 -20.09 6.70
N ILE A 10 -2.79 -19.95 8.03
CA ILE A 10 -2.09 -18.81 8.65
C ILE A 10 -0.61 -18.80 8.23
N LEU A 11 0.10 -19.93 8.34
CA LEU A 11 1.49 -20.03 7.94
C LEU A 11 1.69 -19.72 6.45
N LEU A 12 0.82 -20.25 5.59
CA LEU A 12 0.88 -20.00 4.15
C LEU A 12 0.68 -18.52 3.82
N SER A 13 -0.23 -17.84 4.53
CA SER A 13 -0.46 -16.40 4.34
C SER A 13 0.75 -15.56 4.73
N ILE A 14 1.44 -15.94 5.82
CA ILE A 14 2.69 -15.28 6.26
C ILE A 14 3.79 -15.49 5.22
N ILE A 15 3.94 -16.72 4.70
CA ILE A 15 4.97 -17.04 3.71
C ILE A 15 4.74 -16.27 2.42
N ILE A 16 3.54 -16.34 1.84
CA ILE A 16 3.26 -15.69 0.54
C ILE A 16 3.28 -14.16 0.69
N GLY A 17 2.62 -13.60 1.73
CA GLY A 17 2.63 -12.19 2.02
C GLY A 17 4.05 -11.68 2.31
N GLY A 18 4.86 -12.49 3.01
CA GLY A 18 6.26 -12.22 3.32
C GLY A 18 7.14 -12.18 2.09
N LEU A 19 7.04 -13.15 1.18
CA LEU A 19 7.80 -13.19 -0.07
C LEU A 19 7.52 -11.96 -0.96
N ILE A 20 6.25 -11.59 -1.08
CA ILE A 20 5.84 -10.41 -1.85
C ILE A 20 6.36 -9.13 -1.16
N GLY A 21 6.17 -9.03 0.15
CA GLY A 21 6.60 -7.88 0.95
C GLY A 21 8.12 -7.72 0.98
N TYR A 22 8.88 -8.82 1.07
CA TYR A 22 10.33 -8.81 1.01
C TYR A 22 10.87 -8.23 -0.30
N ASN A 23 10.29 -8.63 -1.44
CA ASN A 23 10.65 -8.05 -2.73
C ASN A 23 10.40 -6.53 -2.79
N ARG A 24 9.35 -6.06 -2.12
CA ARG A 24 9.01 -4.62 -2.03
C ARG A 24 10.00 -3.86 -1.14
N GLU A 25 10.34 -4.43 0.02
CA GLU A 25 11.29 -3.84 0.96
C GLU A 25 12.70 -3.76 0.36
N TYR A 26 13.14 -4.83 -0.28
CA TYR A 26 14.42 -4.86 -0.99
C TYR A 26 14.55 -3.76 -2.08
N LYS A 27 13.43 -3.37 -2.70
CA LYS A 27 13.37 -2.28 -3.69
C LYS A 27 13.09 -0.91 -3.06
N ASN A 28 13.17 -0.74 -1.75
CA ASN A 28 12.90 0.51 -1.02
C ASN A 28 11.53 1.13 -1.38
N ARG A 29 10.48 0.31 -1.46
CA ARG A 29 9.12 0.78 -1.74
C ARG A 29 8.34 1.08 -0.45
N PRO A 30 7.36 2.02 -0.45
CA PRO A 30 6.70 2.51 0.77
C PRO A 30 6.06 1.42 1.63
N ALA A 31 5.42 0.40 1.05
CA ALA A 31 4.91 -0.76 1.78
C ALA A 31 5.85 -1.96 1.58
N GLY A 32 6.47 -2.43 2.65
CA GLY A 32 7.44 -3.52 2.70
C GLY A 32 6.87 -4.83 3.28
N PHE A 33 7.76 -5.62 3.90
CA PHE A 33 7.48 -6.95 4.45
C PHE A 33 6.30 -6.94 5.43
N ARG A 34 6.38 -6.13 6.49
CA ARG A 34 5.36 -6.09 7.56
C ARG A 34 3.97 -5.76 7.02
N THR A 35 3.88 -4.79 6.13
CA THR A 35 2.59 -4.35 5.58
C THR A 35 1.92 -5.45 4.75
N HIS A 36 2.67 -6.11 3.86
CA HIS A 36 2.11 -7.17 3.01
C HIS A 36 1.75 -8.41 3.80
N VAL A 37 2.55 -8.80 4.81
CA VAL A 37 2.22 -9.90 5.71
C VAL A 37 0.93 -9.61 6.47
N LEU A 38 0.79 -8.42 7.06
CA LEU A 38 -0.40 -8.06 7.85
C LEU A 38 -1.67 -7.97 6.98
N VAL A 39 -1.56 -7.44 5.77
CA VAL A 39 -2.70 -7.37 4.82
C VAL A 39 -3.12 -8.77 4.39
N CYS A 40 -2.17 -9.65 4.04
CA CYS A 40 -2.45 -11.03 3.66
C CYS A 40 -3.08 -11.80 4.81
N LEU A 41 -2.49 -11.71 6.00
CA LEU A 41 -2.95 -12.38 7.21
C LEU A 41 -4.35 -11.90 7.64
N GLY A 42 -4.59 -10.58 7.66
CA GLY A 42 -5.89 -10.01 8.00
C GLY A 42 -7.00 -10.49 7.05
N ALA A 43 -6.72 -10.50 5.75
CA ALA A 43 -7.64 -11.03 4.76
C ALA A 43 -7.89 -12.55 4.94
N THR A 44 -6.84 -13.31 5.28
CA THR A 44 -6.95 -14.76 5.57
C THR A 44 -7.81 -15.00 6.81
N ILE A 45 -7.62 -14.24 7.89
CA ILE A 45 -8.41 -14.36 9.12
C ILE A 45 -9.89 -14.06 8.85
N ALA A 46 -10.17 -12.97 8.11
CA ALA A 46 -11.55 -12.63 7.75
C ALA A 46 -12.24 -13.75 6.96
N ALA A 47 -11.54 -14.34 5.99
CA ALA A 47 -12.04 -15.48 5.22
C ALA A 47 -12.20 -16.75 6.06
N LEU A 48 -11.28 -17.02 7.00
CA LEU A 48 -11.39 -18.14 7.95
C LEU A 48 -12.64 -18.01 8.85
N ILE A 49 -12.90 -16.80 9.37
CA ILE A 49 -14.11 -16.52 10.16
C ILE A 49 -15.36 -16.78 9.33
N GLN A 50 -15.40 -16.33 8.07
CA GLN A 50 -16.52 -16.57 7.16
C GLN A 50 -16.76 -18.06 6.94
N VAL A 51 -15.71 -18.84 6.69
CA VAL A 51 -15.79 -20.31 6.53
C VAL A 51 -16.29 -20.97 7.82
N GLN A 52 -15.81 -20.53 8.98
CA GLN A 52 -16.26 -21.07 10.27
C GLN A 52 -17.73 -20.77 10.55
N VAL A 53 -18.21 -19.56 10.24
CA VAL A 53 -19.63 -19.20 10.32
C VAL A 53 -20.46 -20.10 9.40
N GLY A 54 -19.99 -20.38 8.18
CA GLY A 54 -20.63 -21.31 7.27
C GLY A 54 -20.81 -22.72 7.88
N TYR A 55 -19.75 -23.26 8.46
CA TYR A 55 -19.84 -24.57 9.16
C TYR A 55 -20.79 -24.56 10.35
N PHE A 56 -20.82 -23.47 11.13
CA PHE A 56 -21.72 -23.30 12.25
C PHE A 56 -23.19 -23.32 11.78
N VAL A 57 -23.53 -22.52 10.78
CA VAL A 57 -24.91 -22.44 10.24
C VAL A 57 -25.34 -23.76 9.63
N LEU A 58 -24.48 -24.44 8.87
CA LEU A 58 -24.81 -25.77 8.34
C LEU A 58 -25.05 -26.80 9.45
N GLY A 59 -24.28 -26.71 10.53
CA GLY A 59 -24.48 -27.57 11.71
C GLY A 59 -25.83 -27.34 12.41
N GLU A 60 -26.30 -26.09 12.50
CA GLU A 60 -27.60 -25.77 13.09
C GLU A 60 -28.78 -26.21 12.18
N ILE A 61 -28.64 -26.01 10.86
CA ILE A 61 -29.64 -26.50 9.89
C ILE A 61 -29.75 -28.02 9.94
N ALA A 62 -28.61 -28.73 10.09
CA ALA A 62 -28.64 -30.20 10.19
C ALA A 62 -29.36 -30.71 11.44
N LYS A 63 -29.36 -29.94 12.54
CA LYS A 63 -30.11 -30.27 13.78
C LYS A 63 -31.60 -29.97 13.67
N ASN A 64 -31.96 -28.90 12.95
CA ASN A 64 -33.35 -28.46 12.80
C ASN A 64 -33.61 -27.96 11.38
N GLN A 65 -34.24 -28.80 10.56
CA GLN A 65 -34.47 -28.50 9.14
C GLN A 65 -35.40 -27.29 8.91
N ALA A 66 -36.25 -26.94 9.91
CA ALA A 66 -37.09 -25.75 9.84
C ALA A 66 -36.26 -24.43 9.82
N MET A 67 -35.01 -24.46 10.29
CA MET A 67 -34.12 -23.29 10.27
C MET A 67 -33.52 -23.00 8.89
N SER A 68 -33.64 -23.92 7.94
CA SER A 68 -33.10 -23.74 6.58
C SER A 68 -33.72 -22.56 5.80
N SER A 69 -34.99 -22.23 6.14
CA SER A 69 -35.69 -21.07 5.54
C SER A 69 -35.29 -19.72 6.14
N ILE A 70 -34.67 -19.73 7.32
CA ILE A 70 -34.34 -18.51 8.10
C ILE A 70 -32.84 -18.21 8.03
N LEU A 71 -31.99 -19.25 8.04
CA LEU A 71 -30.55 -19.11 8.09
C LEU A 71 -29.93 -19.18 6.68
N HIS A 72 -29.47 -18.05 6.19
CA HIS A 72 -28.73 -17.96 4.93
C HIS A 72 -27.28 -17.48 5.17
N VAL A 73 -26.32 -18.21 4.62
CA VAL A 73 -24.91 -17.81 4.64
C VAL A 73 -24.58 -17.07 3.36
N ASP A 74 -24.33 -15.77 3.48
CA ASP A 74 -23.82 -14.98 2.37
C ASP A 74 -22.29 -15.05 2.35
N VAL A 75 -21.75 -15.95 1.52
CA VAL A 75 -20.30 -16.17 1.39
C VAL A 75 -19.59 -14.95 0.76
N GLY A 76 -20.30 -14.15 -0.02
CA GLY A 76 -19.72 -13.00 -0.72
C GLY A 76 -19.53 -11.78 0.17
N ARG A 77 -20.31 -11.61 1.21
CA ARG A 77 -20.37 -10.37 2.01
C ARG A 77 -19.02 -10.00 2.63
N VAL A 78 -18.36 -10.94 3.32
CA VAL A 78 -17.07 -10.66 3.97
C VAL A 78 -16.00 -10.41 2.94
N ILE A 79 -15.99 -11.13 1.82
CA ILE A 79 -15.07 -10.91 0.71
C ILE A 79 -15.20 -9.47 0.18
N CYS A 80 -16.42 -9.02 -0.12
CA CYS A 80 -16.68 -7.67 -0.59
C CYS A 80 -16.20 -6.60 0.41
N GLN A 81 -16.41 -6.80 1.71
CA GLN A 81 -15.99 -5.87 2.75
C GLN A 81 -14.45 -5.81 2.87
N VAL A 82 -13.76 -6.95 2.80
CA VAL A 82 -12.29 -6.99 2.83
C VAL A 82 -11.71 -6.26 1.61
N ILE A 83 -12.21 -6.54 0.41
CA ILE A 83 -11.74 -5.91 -0.83
C ILE A 83 -11.97 -4.40 -0.80
N SER A 84 -13.15 -3.96 -0.32
CA SER A 84 -13.45 -2.54 -0.15
C SER A 84 -12.53 -1.87 0.90
N GLY A 85 -12.34 -2.52 2.06
CA GLY A 85 -11.50 -2.00 3.13
C GLY A 85 -10.02 -1.87 2.73
N VAL A 86 -9.49 -2.83 1.97
CA VAL A 86 -8.12 -2.74 1.44
C VAL A 86 -8.00 -1.64 0.38
N GLY A 87 -9.07 -1.31 -0.34
CA GLY A 87 -9.13 -0.14 -1.22
C GLY A 87 -8.84 1.16 -0.48
N PHE A 88 -9.35 1.33 0.74
CA PHE A 88 -9.04 2.47 1.61
C PHE A 88 -7.56 2.53 2.01
N LEU A 89 -6.95 1.40 2.42
CA LEU A 89 -5.51 1.32 2.69
C LEU A 89 -4.68 1.65 1.45
N GLY A 90 -5.12 1.16 0.28
CA GLY A 90 -4.50 1.47 -1.01
C GLY A 90 -4.54 2.95 -1.34
N ALA A 91 -5.69 3.60 -1.14
CA ALA A 91 -5.83 5.04 -1.34
C ALA A 91 -4.90 5.84 -0.42
N GLY A 92 -4.75 5.42 0.85
CA GLY A 92 -3.81 6.03 1.79
C GLY A 92 -2.34 5.90 1.39
N ALA A 93 -1.98 4.91 0.57
CA ALA A 93 -0.62 4.71 0.07
C ALA A 93 -0.31 5.56 -1.18
N ILE A 94 -1.29 6.19 -1.80
CA ILE A 94 -1.14 7.03 -3.00
C ILE A 94 -0.92 8.48 -2.56
N ILE A 95 0.23 9.04 -2.97
CA ILE A 95 0.61 10.42 -2.63
C ILE A 95 0.74 11.21 -3.92
N GLN A 96 0.06 12.36 -3.99
CA GLN A 96 0.18 13.31 -5.08
C GLN A 96 0.94 14.56 -4.61
N THR A 97 2.04 14.90 -5.29
CA THR A 97 2.86 16.06 -4.97
C THR A 97 3.27 16.75 -6.27
N LYS A 98 2.92 18.03 -6.42
CA LYS A 98 3.32 18.89 -7.58
C LYS A 98 3.11 18.20 -8.95
N GLY A 99 1.93 17.59 -9.16
CA GLY A 99 1.60 16.91 -10.41
C GLY A 99 2.19 15.52 -10.61
N THR A 100 2.95 15.00 -9.64
CA THR A 100 3.51 13.65 -9.68
C THR A 100 2.74 12.73 -8.72
N VAL A 101 2.26 11.59 -9.22
CA VAL A 101 1.57 10.58 -8.42
C VAL A 101 2.55 9.44 -8.08
N LYS A 102 2.69 9.12 -6.79
CA LYS A 102 3.52 8.03 -6.27
C LYS A 102 2.64 7.04 -5.50
N GLY A 103 3.09 5.78 -5.38
CA GLY A 103 2.40 4.78 -4.55
C GLY A 103 1.38 3.91 -5.29
N LEU A 104 1.03 4.16 -6.56
CA LEU A 104 0.05 3.37 -7.31
C LEU A 104 0.36 1.86 -7.32
N THR A 105 1.61 1.47 -7.61
CA THR A 105 2.03 0.06 -7.58
C THR A 105 1.97 -0.52 -6.17
N THR A 106 2.22 0.29 -5.14
CA THR A 106 2.12 -0.11 -3.74
C THR A 106 0.67 -0.41 -3.38
N ALA A 107 -0.25 0.48 -3.71
CA ALA A 107 -1.68 0.29 -3.51
C ALA A 107 -2.18 -0.98 -4.23
N ALA A 108 -1.82 -1.14 -5.50
CA ALA A 108 -2.18 -2.33 -6.30
C ALA A 108 -1.60 -3.63 -5.70
N SER A 109 -0.36 -3.62 -5.19
CA SER A 109 0.23 -4.82 -4.58
C SER A 109 -0.43 -5.19 -3.26
N MET A 110 -0.83 -4.24 -2.42
CA MET A 110 -1.57 -4.50 -1.19
C MET A 110 -2.95 -5.08 -1.48
N TRP A 111 -3.65 -4.53 -2.47
CA TRP A 111 -4.96 -5.03 -2.91
C TRP A 111 -4.87 -6.47 -3.44
N ALA A 112 -3.88 -6.76 -4.29
CA ALA A 112 -3.66 -8.09 -4.84
C ALA A 112 -3.30 -9.12 -3.76
N VAL A 113 -2.45 -8.76 -2.77
CA VAL A 113 -2.09 -9.64 -1.65
C VAL A 113 -3.28 -9.94 -0.74
N ALA A 114 -4.20 -9.00 -0.55
CA ALA A 114 -5.44 -9.25 0.17
C ALA A 114 -6.30 -10.31 -0.54
N GLY A 115 -6.39 -10.24 -1.87
CA GLY A 115 -7.07 -11.27 -2.68
C GLY A 115 -6.45 -12.66 -2.48
N VAL A 116 -5.12 -12.74 -2.46
CA VAL A 116 -4.41 -14.00 -2.14
C VAL A 116 -4.74 -14.48 -0.73
N GLY A 117 -4.77 -13.58 0.26
CA GLY A 117 -5.14 -13.90 1.64
C GLY A 117 -6.56 -14.47 1.75
N ILE A 118 -7.54 -13.88 1.05
CA ILE A 118 -8.91 -14.40 0.98
C ILE A 118 -8.90 -15.82 0.41
N ALA A 119 -8.21 -16.06 -0.70
CA ALA A 119 -8.14 -17.37 -1.33
C ALA A 119 -7.52 -18.43 -0.40
N ILE A 120 -6.46 -18.09 0.34
CA ILE A 120 -5.88 -18.96 1.38
C ILE A 120 -6.88 -19.26 2.46
N GLY A 121 -7.56 -18.24 3.01
CA GLY A 121 -8.55 -18.39 4.07
C GLY A 121 -9.76 -19.23 3.66
N MET A 122 -10.16 -19.16 2.40
CA MET A 122 -11.22 -20.01 1.82
C MET A 122 -10.75 -21.45 1.53
N GLY A 123 -9.43 -21.70 1.53
CA GLY A 123 -8.85 -23.01 1.24
C GLY A 123 -8.57 -23.28 -0.23
N PHE A 124 -8.58 -22.25 -1.08
CA PHE A 124 -8.26 -22.36 -2.51
C PHE A 124 -6.74 -22.28 -2.74
N TYR A 125 -6.01 -23.31 -2.28
CA TYR A 125 -4.54 -23.34 -2.28
C TYR A 125 -3.92 -23.16 -3.66
N VAL A 126 -4.48 -23.81 -4.68
CA VAL A 126 -3.97 -23.72 -6.07
C VAL A 126 -4.07 -22.27 -6.57
N ILE A 127 -5.21 -21.63 -6.39
CA ILE A 127 -5.43 -20.24 -6.79
C ILE A 127 -4.48 -19.32 -6.03
N SER A 128 -4.30 -19.54 -4.72
CA SER A 128 -3.45 -18.73 -3.86
C SER A 128 -1.98 -18.77 -4.30
N VAL A 129 -1.45 -19.96 -4.56
CA VAL A 129 -0.05 -20.14 -4.97
C VAL A 129 0.18 -19.56 -6.35
N LEU A 130 -0.67 -19.88 -7.33
CA LEU A 130 -0.54 -19.35 -8.69
C LEU A 130 -0.65 -17.83 -8.73
N SER A 131 -1.60 -17.25 -8.00
CA SER A 131 -1.74 -15.79 -7.90
C SER A 131 -0.54 -15.15 -7.21
N GLY A 132 -0.05 -15.72 -6.11
CA GLY A 132 1.13 -15.25 -5.41
C GLY A 132 2.38 -15.24 -6.30
N VAL A 133 2.62 -16.32 -7.05
CA VAL A 133 3.73 -16.41 -8.02
C VAL A 133 3.56 -15.40 -9.14
N SER A 134 2.35 -15.23 -9.69
CA SER A 134 2.07 -14.26 -10.74
C SER A 134 2.35 -12.81 -10.28
N ILE A 135 1.93 -12.46 -9.06
CA ILE A 135 2.20 -11.14 -8.46
C ILE A 135 3.71 -10.93 -8.32
N LEU A 136 4.46 -11.93 -7.83
CA LEU A 136 5.91 -11.86 -7.70
C LEU A 136 6.59 -11.64 -9.06
N ILE A 137 6.20 -12.38 -10.10
CA ILE A 137 6.74 -12.23 -11.47
C ILE A 137 6.52 -10.78 -11.96
N VAL A 138 5.30 -10.25 -11.82
CA VAL A 138 4.98 -8.87 -12.23
C VAL A 138 5.83 -7.86 -11.46
N LEU A 139 5.98 -8.01 -10.13
CA LEU A 139 6.75 -7.08 -9.31
C LEU A 139 8.26 -7.15 -9.59
N ILE A 140 8.78 -8.32 -9.97
CA ILE A 140 10.19 -8.51 -10.35
C ILE A 140 10.45 -7.92 -11.74
N SER A 141 9.55 -8.15 -12.70
CA SER A 141 9.68 -7.69 -14.08
C SER A 141 9.75 -6.16 -14.23
N GLN A 142 9.27 -5.40 -13.27
CA GLN A 142 9.35 -3.93 -13.28
C GLN A 142 10.76 -3.36 -13.06
N LYS A 143 11.80 -4.17 -12.92
CA LYS A 143 13.18 -3.73 -12.68
C LYS A 143 13.80 -2.97 -13.88
N SER A 144 13.32 -3.21 -15.11
CA SER A 144 14.05 -2.80 -16.33
C SER A 144 13.75 -1.40 -16.88
N ARG A 145 12.69 -0.71 -16.45
CA ARG A 145 12.27 0.56 -17.12
C ARG A 145 12.52 1.86 -16.35
N GLY A 146 12.88 1.78 -15.06
CA GLY A 146 12.97 2.97 -14.18
C GLY A 146 14.36 3.63 -14.13
N THR A 147 15.44 2.87 -14.34
CA THR A 147 16.80 3.32 -14.06
C THR A 147 17.39 4.20 -15.17
N ASN A 148 16.94 4.02 -16.42
CA ASN A 148 17.49 4.78 -17.55
C ASN A 148 16.91 6.19 -17.68
N ARG A 149 15.64 6.42 -17.32
CA ARG A 149 15.03 7.77 -17.45
C ARG A 149 15.55 8.80 -16.44
N HIS A 150 15.99 8.40 -15.25
CA HIS A 150 16.59 9.33 -14.27
C HIS A 150 17.99 9.72 -14.66
N ARG A 151 18.81 8.79 -15.18
CA ARG A 151 20.16 9.10 -15.66
C ARG A 151 20.18 10.02 -16.89
N GLU A 152 19.20 9.89 -17.78
CA GLU A 152 19.11 10.79 -18.94
C GLU A 152 18.66 12.20 -18.57
N ARG A 153 17.78 12.36 -17.57
CA ARG A 153 17.38 13.70 -17.08
C ARG A 153 18.49 14.43 -16.36
N GLU A 154 19.32 13.74 -15.60
CA GLU A 154 20.48 14.37 -14.91
C GLU A 154 21.59 14.76 -15.90
N ARG A 155 21.74 14.04 -17.00
CA ARG A 155 22.69 14.39 -18.06
C ARG A 155 22.23 15.53 -18.97
N SER A 156 20.95 15.82 -19.03
CA SER A 156 20.38 16.84 -19.92
C SER A 156 20.22 18.22 -19.30
N VAL A 157 20.56 18.41 -18.02
CA VAL A 157 20.60 19.74 -17.39
C VAL A 157 22.00 20.31 -17.57
N PRO A 158 22.20 21.29 -18.46
CA PRO A 158 23.52 21.95 -18.63
C PRO A 158 23.87 22.67 -17.32
N TRP A 159 25.05 22.39 -16.80
CA TRP A 159 25.61 22.99 -15.57
C TRP A 159 25.56 24.54 -15.55
N THR A 160 25.48 25.16 -16.69
CA THR A 160 25.34 26.61 -16.87
C THR A 160 24.04 27.19 -16.28
N LYS A 161 22.97 26.42 -16.13
CA LYS A 161 21.70 26.90 -15.52
C LYS A 161 21.69 26.89 -13.99
N LEU A 162 22.59 26.16 -13.35
CA LEU A 162 22.69 26.10 -11.88
C LEU A 162 23.52 27.27 -11.31
N GLN A 163 24.41 27.85 -12.08
CA GLN A 163 25.25 28.98 -11.63
C GLN A 163 24.50 30.33 -11.66
N THR A 164 23.47 30.48 -12.48
CA THR A 164 22.72 31.74 -12.59
C THR A 164 21.74 31.99 -11.44
N GLN A 165 21.45 30.98 -10.61
CA GLN A 165 20.55 31.11 -9.44
C GLN A 165 21.27 31.37 -8.12
N GLN A 166 22.60 31.37 -8.08
CA GLN A 166 23.38 31.54 -6.84
C GLN A 166 24.08 32.90 -6.70
N THR A 167 23.84 33.84 -7.60
CA THR A 167 24.36 35.21 -7.41
C THR A 167 23.26 36.08 -6.81
N PRO A 168 23.26 36.35 -5.49
CA PRO A 168 22.44 37.42 -4.96
C PRO A 168 23.08 38.72 -5.46
N GLU A 169 22.34 39.49 -6.26
CA GLU A 169 22.70 40.88 -6.60
C GLU A 169 22.92 41.68 -5.31
N ARG A 170 24.17 41.85 -4.94
CA ARG A 170 24.60 42.84 -3.98
C ARG A 170 24.45 44.20 -4.65
N LYS A 171 23.29 44.85 -4.55
CA LYS A 171 23.14 46.26 -4.89
C LYS A 171 24.00 47.09 -3.94
N ILE A 172 25.19 47.46 -4.39
CA ILE A 172 25.99 48.50 -3.75
C ILE A 172 25.32 49.82 -4.10
N ASN A 173 24.64 50.40 -3.10
CA ASN A 173 24.07 51.72 -3.22
C ASN A 173 25.17 52.75 -2.84
N HIS A 174 25.87 53.25 -3.84
CA HIS A 174 26.73 54.43 -3.74
C HIS A 174 25.83 55.64 -3.93
N ASN A 175 25.37 56.25 -2.84
CA ASN A 175 25.14 57.71 -2.80
C ASN A 175 25.14 58.11 -1.33
N GLY A 176 26.28 58.71 -0.93
CA GLY A 176 26.37 59.55 0.25
C GLY A 176 25.67 60.87 -0.01
N HIS A 177 24.89 61.30 0.91
CA HIS A 177 24.91 62.73 1.30
C HIS A 177 24.34 62.92 2.70
N GLN A 178 25.09 63.68 3.48
CA GLN A 178 24.82 64.17 4.83
C GLN A 178 23.64 65.12 4.87
N ASN A 179 22.94 65.09 5.98
CA ASN A 179 22.45 66.24 6.76
C ASN A 179 21.37 65.71 7.66
N GLY A 180 21.46 65.67 8.99
CA GLY A 180 21.56 66.88 9.84
C GLY A 180 20.18 67.41 10.13
N ASN A 181 19.54 66.98 11.19
CA ASN A 181 19.06 67.82 12.27
C ASN A 181 18.00 67.14 13.17
N ALA A 182 18.26 67.31 14.38
CA ALA A 182 17.43 67.07 15.55
C ALA A 182 16.01 67.65 15.44
N LYS A 183 15.05 67.00 16.08
CA LYS A 183 14.22 67.61 17.15
C LYS A 183 13.35 66.61 17.88
N GLN A 184 13.48 66.67 19.16
CA GLN A 184 12.63 66.15 20.21
C GLN A 184 11.17 66.63 20.09
N GLN A 185 10.27 65.85 20.61
CA GLN A 185 9.16 66.21 21.57
C GLN A 185 8.17 65.06 21.57
N THR A 186 8.11 64.26 22.67
CA THR A 186 7.29 64.39 23.88
C THR A 186 5.76 64.39 23.68
N THR A 187 5.15 63.46 24.47
CA THR A 187 3.80 63.47 25.07
C THR A 187 2.62 63.17 24.14
N LYS A 188 1.85 62.15 24.41
CA LYS A 188 1.05 61.73 25.57
C LYS A 188 0.68 60.24 25.46
#